data_be9d91c387ba2d4901e7f0fac184b53d
#
_entry.id   be9d91c387ba2d4901e7f0fac184b53d
#
_cell.length_a   1.000
_cell.length_b   1.000
_cell.length_c   1.000
_cell.angle_alpha   90.00
_cell.angle_beta   90.00
_cell.angle_gamma   90.00
#
_symmetry.space_group_name_H-M   'P 1'
#
loop_
_entity.id
_entity.type
_entity.pdbx_description
1 polymer ?
#
loop_
_entity_poly.entity_id
_entity_poly.type
_entity_poly.pdbx_seq_one_letter_code
_entity_poly.pdbx_strand_id
1 'polypeptide(L)'
;MKIIMKIFLFAVLVSFSVSAQTATFQDSLLDHMIGKWVLQGTIAGKETTHDIVVEWVLGHQYVQLHEISREKNATGEAVYEALVFIGWDQTSNQYACLWLDVTGGGGLSAQAIGHAERKGNSIAFLFKGSDGSIFHTTFVYDKDTDTWHWLMDGEENGTLQPFARVKLTRK
;
A
#
# COMPACT_ATOMS: atom_id res chain seq x y z
N MET A 1 16.30 45.21 -66.59
CA MET A 1 16.96 44.23 -65.65
C MET A 1 16.15 44.24 -64.37
N LYS A 2 15.27 43.21 -64.15
CA LYS A 2 14.40 43.12 -62.97
C LYS A 2 15.08 42.19 -61.94
N ILE A 3 15.43 42.76 -60.79
CA ILE A 3 16.00 42.03 -59.66
C ILE A 3 14.84 41.45 -58.87
N ILE A 4 14.72 40.12 -58.85
CA ILE A 4 13.75 39.39 -58.01
C ILE A 4 14.42 39.09 -56.67
N MET A 5 14.02 39.77 -55.60
CA MET A 5 14.47 39.55 -54.25
C MET A 5 13.65 38.38 -53.64
N LYS A 6 14.30 37.21 -53.45
CA LYS A 6 13.69 36.08 -52.75
C LYS A 6 13.80 36.30 -51.27
N ILE A 7 12.66 36.54 -50.62
CA ILE A 7 12.56 36.56 -49.15
C ILE A 7 12.48 35.11 -48.64
N PHE A 8 13.52 34.67 -47.91
CA PHE A 8 13.52 33.40 -47.20
C PHE A 8 12.85 33.60 -45.83
N LEU A 9 11.64 33.06 -45.68
CA LEU A 9 10.93 33.06 -44.39
C LEU A 9 11.47 31.89 -43.56
N PHE A 10 12.26 32.18 -42.51
CA PHE A 10 12.78 31.20 -41.57
C PHE A 10 11.72 30.96 -40.49
N ALA A 11 10.98 29.84 -40.58
CA ALA A 11 10.03 29.45 -39.56
C ALA A 11 10.79 28.78 -38.40
N VAL A 12 10.90 29.47 -37.25
CA VAL A 12 11.45 28.90 -36.03
C VAL A 12 10.35 28.08 -35.37
N LEU A 13 10.47 26.76 -35.43
CA LEU A 13 9.66 25.80 -34.70
C LEU A 13 10.13 25.78 -33.22
N VAL A 14 9.42 26.49 -32.35
CA VAL A 14 9.62 26.41 -30.89
C VAL A 14 8.89 25.15 -30.40
N SER A 15 9.65 24.08 -30.13
CA SER A 15 9.15 22.86 -29.52
C SER A 15 8.92 23.10 -28.03
N PHE A 16 7.67 23.26 -27.59
CA PHE A 16 7.31 23.27 -26.18
C PHE A 16 7.31 21.81 -25.69
N SER A 17 8.34 21.43 -24.93
CA SER A 17 8.34 20.18 -24.17
C SER A 17 7.37 20.35 -23.00
N VAL A 18 6.15 19.84 -23.13
CA VAL A 18 5.23 19.68 -22.02
C VAL A 18 5.75 18.52 -21.18
N SER A 19 6.47 18.83 -20.10
CA SER A 19 6.74 17.83 -19.05
C SER A 19 5.40 17.49 -18.41
N ALA A 20 4.85 16.34 -18.73
CA ALA A 20 3.73 15.77 -17.99
C ALA A 20 4.23 15.45 -16.59
N GLN A 21 4.00 16.37 -15.65
CA GLN A 21 4.25 16.15 -14.24
C GLN A 21 3.18 15.15 -13.78
N THR A 22 3.56 13.92 -13.54
CA THR A 22 2.69 12.91 -12.93
C THR A 22 2.24 13.45 -11.59
N ALA A 23 0.93 13.66 -11.43
CA ALA A 23 0.39 14.08 -10.14
C ALA A 23 0.78 13.04 -9.08
N THR A 24 1.43 13.48 -8.01
CA THR A 24 1.76 12.61 -6.88
C THR A 24 0.47 12.16 -6.19
N PHE A 25 0.40 10.91 -5.81
CA PHE A 25 -0.69 10.42 -4.99
C PHE A 25 -0.60 11.06 -3.60
N GLN A 26 -1.64 11.77 -3.19
CA GLN A 26 -1.70 12.43 -1.89
C GLN A 26 -2.92 11.92 -1.12
N ASP A 27 -2.70 11.40 0.06
CA ASP A 27 -3.75 10.95 0.95
C ASP A 27 -3.41 11.26 2.42
N SER A 28 -4.19 12.16 3.01
CA SER A 28 -3.98 12.60 4.38
C SER A 28 -4.16 11.50 5.42
N LEU A 29 -4.90 10.43 5.13
CA LEU A 29 -5.04 9.30 6.03
C LEU A 29 -3.77 8.44 6.00
N LEU A 30 -3.21 8.18 4.80
CA LEU A 30 -1.96 7.44 4.66
C LEU A 30 -0.76 8.23 5.24
N ASP A 31 -0.80 9.58 5.22
CA ASP A 31 0.23 10.40 5.88
C ASP A 31 0.34 10.10 7.38
N HIS A 32 -0.78 9.80 8.05
CA HIS A 32 -0.76 9.39 9.46
C HIS A 32 -0.12 8.00 9.67
N MET A 33 -0.03 7.18 8.63
CA MET A 33 0.61 5.87 8.72
C MET A 33 2.15 5.96 8.66
N ILE A 34 2.70 7.05 8.10
CA ILE A 34 4.14 7.22 7.91
C ILE A 34 4.86 7.29 9.27
N GLY A 35 5.93 6.50 9.41
CA GLY A 35 6.77 6.47 10.60
C GLY A 35 7.17 5.07 11.05
N LYS A 36 7.56 4.97 12.34
CA LYS A 36 7.95 3.70 12.97
C LYS A 36 6.92 3.30 14.00
N TRP A 37 6.55 2.03 13.97
CA TRP A 37 5.47 1.50 14.79
C TRP A 37 5.88 0.19 15.47
N VAL A 38 5.24 -0.08 16.58
CA VAL A 38 5.21 -1.42 17.20
C VAL A 38 3.80 -1.96 17.03
N LEU A 39 3.69 -3.09 16.36
CA LEU A 39 2.47 -3.89 16.23
C LEU A 39 2.41 -4.87 17.39
N GLN A 40 1.29 -4.91 18.10
CA GLN A 40 1.01 -5.88 19.16
C GLN A 40 -0.42 -6.38 19.08
N GLY A 41 -0.61 -7.65 19.40
CA GLY A 41 -1.91 -8.30 19.44
C GLY A 41 -1.83 -9.75 18.97
N THR A 42 -2.95 -10.26 18.49
CA THR A 42 -3.11 -11.68 18.15
C THR A 42 -3.16 -11.87 16.64
N ILE A 43 -2.33 -12.76 16.10
CA ILE A 43 -2.36 -13.22 14.71
C ILE A 43 -2.44 -14.75 14.72
N ALA A 44 -3.41 -15.33 14.00
CA ALA A 44 -3.67 -16.77 13.95
C ALA A 44 -3.76 -17.42 15.36
N GLY A 45 -4.40 -16.70 16.31
CA GLY A 45 -4.57 -17.17 17.69
C GLY A 45 -3.33 -17.05 18.58
N LYS A 46 -2.21 -16.49 18.08
CA LYS A 46 -0.95 -16.35 18.80
C LYS A 46 -0.64 -14.88 19.08
N GLU A 47 -0.32 -14.53 20.33
CA GLU A 47 0.20 -13.21 20.69
C GLU A 47 1.53 -12.95 19.98
N THR A 48 1.66 -11.76 19.39
CA THR A 48 2.84 -11.40 18.61
C THR A 48 3.23 -9.93 18.79
N THR A 49 4.49 -9.64 18.50
CA THR A 49 5.02 -8.28 18.45
C THR A 49 5.91 -8.13 17.23
N HIS A 50 5.57 -7.16 16.36
CA HIS A 50 6.38 -6.84 15.19
C HIS A 50 6.84 -5.39 15.24
N ASP A 51 7.97 -5.11 14.61
CA ASP A 51 8.41 -3.75 14.29
C ASP A 51 7.98 -3.43 12.85
N ILE A 52 7.44 -2.22 12.67
CA ILE A 52 6.97 -1.77 11.36
C ILE A 52 7.61 -0.42 11.04
N VAL A 53 8.07 -0.27 9.80
CA VAL A 53 8.49 1.01 9.22
C VAL A 53 7.59 1.29 8.03
N VAL A 54 7.01 2.50 8.00
CA VAL A 54 6.15 2.95 6.91
C VAL A 54 6.69 4.23 6.31
N GLU A 55 6.82 4.28 5.00
CA GLU A 55 7.35 5.44 4.29
C GLU A 55 6.72 5.63 2.92
N TRP A 56 6.70 6.88 2.43
CA TRP A 56 6.41 7.17 1.04
C TRP A 56 7.61 6.79 0.17
N VAL A 57 7.37 6.09 -0.93
CA VAL A 57 8.41 5.65 -1.86
C VAL A 57 8.09 6.04 -3.30
N LEU A 58 9.08 5.87 -4.20
CA LEU A 58 8.95 6.09 -5.65
C LEU A 58 8.33 7.47 -5.98
N GLY A 59 8.92 8.54 -5.44
CA GLY A 59 8.45 9.90 -5.68
C GLY A 59 7.06 10.19 -5.13
N HIS A 60 6.74 9.60 -3.97
CA HIS A 60 5.45 9.79 -3.28
C HIS A 60 4.26 9.18 -4.03
N GLN A 61 4.50 8.08 -4.78
CA GLN A 61 3.44 7.37 -5.50
C GLN A 61 2.85 6.21 -4.69
N TYR A 62 3.64 5.64 -3.75
CA TYR A 62 3.23 4.49 -2.94
C TYR A 62 3.67 4.67 -1.50
N VAL A 63 2.86 4.16 -0.59
CA VAL A 63 3.27 3.89 0.78
C VAL A 63 3.85 2.47 0.82
N GLN A 64 5.08 2.33 1.31
CA GLN A 64 5.68 1.04 1.64
C GLN A 64 5.59 0.82 3.14
N LEU A 65 5.04 -0.32 3.55
CA LEU A 65 5.07 -0.81 4.91
C LEU A 65 6.01 -2.02 4.95
N HIS A 66 7.04 -1.96 5.79
CA HIS A 66 7.95 -3.06 6.06
C HIS A 66 7.71 -3.56 7.48
N GLU A 67 7.25 -4.79 7.61
CA GLU A 67 6.90 -5.45 8.85
C GLU A 67 7.89 -6.58 9.14
N ILE A 68 8.42 -6.63 10.38
CA ILE A 68 9.36 -7.66 10.82
C ILE A 68 8.95 -8.15 12.21
N SER A 69 8.72 -9.46 12.34
CA SER A 69 8.47 -10.12 13.62
C SER A 69 9.69 -10.01 14.54
N ARG A 70 9.47 -9.73 15.84
CA ARG A 70 10.52 -9.83 16.86
C ARG A 70 10.84 -11.27 17.23
N GLU A 71 9.92 -12.20 17.02
CA GLU A 71 10.18 -13.61 17.19
C GLU A 71 11.18 -14.10 16.14
N LYS A 72 12.12 -14.94 16.59
CA LYS A 72 13.18 -15.48 15.76
C LYS A 72 13.06 -17.00 15.66
N ASN A 73 13.44 -17.54 14.50
CA ASN A 73 13.58 -18.97 14.28
C ASN A 73 14.92 -19.49 14.87
N ALA A 74 15.17 -20.77 14.73
CA ALA A 74 16.39 -21.42 15.24
C ALA A 74 17.69 -20.90 14.60
N THR A 75 17.62 -20.26 13.42
CA THR A 75 18.76 -19.65 12.71
C THR A 75 18.95 -18.18 13.07
N GLY A 76 18.06 -17.60 13.89
CA GLY A 76 18.11 -16.18 14.31
C GLY A 76 17.45 -15.20 13.35
N GLU A 77 16.79 -15.72 12.31
CA GLU A 77 16.01 -14.91 11.36
C GLU A 77 14.61 -14.63 11.91
N ALA A 78 13.97 -13.55 11.46
CA ALA A 78 12.58 -13.26 11.82
C ALA A 78 11.65 -14.39 11.32
N VAL A 79 10.71 -14.82 12.16
CA VAL A 79 9.75 -15.85 11.76
C VAL A 79 8.74 -15.34 10.75
N TYR A 80 8.58 -14.02 10.66
CA TYR A 80 7.73 -13.36 9.68
C TYR A 80 8.33 -12.03 9.24
N GLU A 81 8.28 -11.78 7.95
CA GLU A 81 8.63 -10.51 7.31
C GLU A 81 7.70 -10.26 6.13
N ALA A 82 7.23 -9.01 5.97
CA ALA A 82 6.40 -8.61 4.86
C ALA A 82 6.78 -7.24 4.33
N LEU A 83 6.63 -7.07 3.01
CA LEU A 83 6.62 -5.80 2.31
C LEU A 83 5.23 -5.58 1.72
N VAL A 84 4.58 -4.50 2.12
CA VAL A 84 3.25 -4.13 1.66
C VAL A 84 3.34 -2.79 0.96
N PHE A 85 2.78 -2.69 -0.24
CA PHE A 85 2.72 -1.44 -1.00
C PHE A 85 1.27 -1.02 -1.16
N ILE A 86 0.96 0.21 -0.78
CA ILE A 86 -0.37 0.81 -0.93
C ILE A 86 -0.25 1.99 -1.89
N GLY A 87 -1.11 2.03 -2.90
CA GLY A 87 -1.18 3.11 -3.89
C GLY A 87 -2.58 3.29 -4.43
N TRP A 88 -2.70 4.15 -5.43
CA TRP A 88 -3.96 4.42 -6.10
C TRP A 88 -3.99 3.76 -7.48
N ASP A 89 -4.97 2.88 -7.72
CA ASP A 89 -5.24 2.32 -9.03
C ASP A 89 -6.22 3.23 -9.79
N GLN A 90 -5.70 3.95 -10.78
CA GLN A 90 -6.50 4.86 -11.61
C GLN A 90 -7.53 4.12 -12.46
N THR A 91 -7.31 2.84 -12.78
CA THR A 91 -8.20 2.06 -13.62
C THR A 91 -9.47 1.68 -12.88
N SER A 92 -9.34 1.18 -11.65
CA SER A 92 -10.46 0.82 -10.79
C SER A 92 -10.99 1.99 -9.97
N ASN A 93 -10.25 3.11 -9.89
CA ASN A 93 -10.52 4.26 -9.03
C ASN A 93 -10.63 3.85 -7.55
N GLN A 94 -9.69 3.01 -7.09
CA GLN A 94 -9.62 2.47 -5.75
C GLN A 94 -8.19 2.48 -5.21
N TYR A 95 -8.05 2.31 -3.90
CA TYR A 95 -6.76 1.93 -3.33
C TYR A 95 -6.41 0.51 -3.76
N ALA A 96 -5.15 0.28 -4.10
CA ALA A 96 -4.58 -1.03 -4.34
C ALA A 96 -3.51 -1.34 -3.31
N CYS A 97 -3.50 -2.55 -2.80
CA CYS A 97 -2.54 -3.05 -1.82
C CYS A 97 -1.88 -4.31 -2.37
N LEU A 98 -0.58 -4.26 -2.64
CA LEU A 98 0.22 -5.44 -2.96
C LEU A 98 0.86 -5.94 -1.68
N TRP A 99 0.61 -7.22 -1.35
CA TRP A 99 1.14 -7.88 -0.16
C TRP A 99 2.13 -8.97 -0.54
N LEU A 100 3.37 -8.83 -0.05
CA LEU A 100 4.44 -9.79 -0.24
C LEU A 100 5.01 -10.18 1.12
N ASP A 101 5.07 -11.46 1.43
CA ASP A 101 5.62 -11.95 2.68
C ASP A 101 6.46 -13.23 2.51
N VAL A 102 7.14 -13.62 3.58
CA VAL A 102 8.03 -14.80 3.60
C VAL A 102 7.29 -16.12 3.36
N THR A 103 5.96 -16.16 3.47
CA THR A 103 5.18 -17.37 3.19
C THR A 103 4.99 -17.61 1.69
N GLY A 104 5.31 -16.56 0.89
CA GLY A 104 5.15 -16.57 -0.56
C GLY A 104 3.71 -16.36 -1.04
N GLY A 105 2.71 -16.46 -0.18
CA GLY A 105 1.30 -16.12 -0.40
C GLY A 105 0.82 -16.20 -1.85
N GLY A 106 0.19 -15.12 -2.35
CA GLY A 106 -0.18 -14.96 -3.77
C GLY A 106 1.00 -14.68 -4.70
N GLY A 107 2.23 -14.51 -4.17
CA GLY A 107 3.42 -14.13 -4.94
C GLY A 107 3.22 -12.80 -5.68
N LEU A 108 3.74 -12.69 -6.91
CA LEU A 108 3.56 -11.53 -7.79
C LEU A 108 2.34 -11.70 -8.72
N SER A 109 1.31 -12.39 -8.25
CA SER A 109 0.07 -12.60 -9.00
C SER A 109 -0.99 -11.55 -8.67
N ALA A 110 -2.07 -11.52 -9.44
CA ALA A 110 -3.21 -10.65 -9.18
C ALA A 110 -3.88 -10.94 -7.81
N GLN A 111 -3.72 -12.15 -7.28
CA GLN A 111 -4.24 -12.55 -5.97
C GLN A 111 -3.52 -11.86 -4.81
N ALA A 112 -2.28 -11.40 -5.01
CA ALA A 112 -1.53 -10.62 -4.02
C ALA A 112 -1.98 -9.14 -3.96
N ILE A 113 -2.93 -8.73 -4.81
CA ILE A 113 -3.42 -7.35 -4.87
C ILE A 113 -4.85 -7.27 -4.34
N GLY A 114 -5.00 -6.60 -3.20
CA GLY A 114 -6.30 -6.23 -2.65
C GLY A 114 -6.74 -4.85 -3.11
N HIS A 115 -8.03 -4.62 -3.20
CA HIS A 115 -8.61 -3.31 -3.53
C HIS A 115 -9.51 -2.81 -2.41
N ALA A 116 -9.58 -1.50 -2.23
CA ALA A 116 -10.36 -0.86 -1.18
C ALA A 116 -10.91 0.50 -1.59
N GLU A 117 -12.00 0.87 -0.93
CA GLU A 117 -12.48 2.25 -0.82
C GLU A 117 -12.22 2.78 0.59
N ARG A 118 -11.84 4.05 0.69
CA ARG A 118 -11.73 4.71 1.99
C ARG A 118 -13.11 5.05 2.55
N LYS A 119 -13.32 4.75 3.83
CA LYS A 119 -14.51 5.15 4.58
C LYS A 119 -14.08 5.88 5.86
N GLY A 120 -14.07 7.21 5.80
CA GLY A 120 -13.64 8.05 6.91
C GLY A 120 -12.17 7.83 7.27
N ASN A 121 -11.92 7.27 8.46
CA ASN A 121 -10.60 6.92 8.98
C ASN A 121 -10.21 5.45 8.73
N SER A 122 -10.90 4.75 7.85
CA SER A 122 -10.69 3.33 7.57
C SER A 122 -10.46 3.06 6.09
N ILE A 123 -9.56 2.09 5.81
CA ILE A 123 -9.32 1.52 4.49
C ILE A 123 -9.43 0.01 4.61
N ALA A 124 -10.44 -0.59 3.96
CA ALA A 124 -10.74 -2.01 4.04
C ALA A 124 -10.42 -2.68 2.69
N PHE A 125 -9.26 -3.33 2.61
CA PHE A 125 -8.84 -4.09 1.44
C PHE A 125 -9.50 -5.46 1.40
N LEU A 126 -9.89 -5.86 0.21
CA LEU A 126 -10.42 -7.20 -0.09
C LEU A 126 -9.49 -7.89 -1.07
N PHE A 127 -8.97 -9.03 -0.66
CA PHE A 127 -8.16 -9.94 -1.48
C PHE A 127 -9.00 -11.14 -1.91
N LYS A 128 -8.82 -11.58 -3.17
CA LYS A 128 -9.54 -12.73 -3.72
C LYS A 128 -8.55 -13.80 -4.16
N GLY A 129 -8.57 -14.93 -3.49
CA GLY A 129 -7.79 -16.11 -3.87
C GLY A 129 -8.26 -16.72 -5.20
N SER A 130 -7.36 -17.45 -5.86
CA SER A 130 -7.67 -18.18 -7.09
C SER A 130 -8.66 -19.31 -6.87
N ASP A 131 -8.79 -19.81 -5.66
CA ASP A 131 -9.74 -20.81 -5.21
C ASP A 131 -11.12 -20.23 -4.81
N GLY A 132 -11.28 -18.89 -4.96
CA GLY A 132 -12.47 -18.17 -4.55
C GLY A 132 -12.51 -17.76 -3.09
N SER A 133 -11.46 -18.02 -2.31
CA SER A 133 -11.35 -17.53 -0.93
C SER A 133 -11.32 -16.00 -0.90
N ILE A 134 -11.84 -15.42 0.18
CA ILE A 134 -11.86 -13.99 0.40
C ILE A 134 -11.15 -13.70 1.70
N PHE A 135 -10.26 -12.69 1.68
CA PHE A 135 -9.55 -12.23 2.85
C PHE A 135 -9.67 -10.70 2.96
N HIS A 136 -10.07 -10.24 4.13
CA HIS A 136 -10.26 -8.84 4.45
C HIS A 136 -9.08 -8.34 5.28
N THR A 137 -8.55 -7.17 4.94
CA THR A 137 -7.51 -6.49 5.69
C THR A 137 -7.92 -5.04 5.88
N THR A 138 -8.25 -4.65 7.11
CA THR A 138 -8.79 -3.32 7.41
C THR A 138 -7.86 -2.55 8.32
N PHE A 139 -7.41 -1.39 7.87
CA PHE A 139 -6.69 -0.41 8.67
C PHE A 139 -7.66 0.66 9.16
N VAL A 140 -7.70 0.90 10.46
CA VAL A 140 -8.54 1.92 11.11
C VAL A 140 -7.65 2.84 11.93
N TYR A 141 -7.61 4.12 11.58
CA TYR A 141 -6.85 5.12 12.32
C TYR A 141 -7.65 5.68 13.48
N ASP A 142 -7.08 5.65 14.67
CA ASP A 142 -7.58 6.35 15.84
C ASP A 142 -6.81 7.65 16.03
N LYS A 143 -7.43 8.76 15.68
CA LYS A 143 -6.83 10.10 15.75
C LYS A 143 -6.61 10.59 17.18
N ASP A 144 -7.41 10.11 18.14
CA ASP A 144 -7.37 10.59 19.52
C ASP A 144 -6.15 10.02 20.28
N THR A 145 -5.69 8.84 19.84
CA THR A 145 -4.52 8.16 20.41
C THR A 145 -3.32 8.08 19.47
N ASP A 146 -3.43 8.59 18.23
CA ASP A 146 -2.45 8.43 17.15
C ASP A 146 -1.99 6.98 17.01
N THR A 147 -2.96 6.06 16.86
CA THR A 147 -2.73 4.63 16.72
C THR A 147 -3.52 4.07 15.55
N TRP A 148 -3.10 2.89 15.06
CA TRP A 148 -3.85 2.15 14.08
C TRP A 148 -4.32 0.83 14.66
N HIS A 149 -5.57 0.48 14.38
CA HIS A 149 -6.07 -0.87 14.53
C HIS A 149 -5.99 -1.55 13.16
N TRP A 150 -5.48 -2.76 13.17
CA TRP A 150 -5.38 -3.56 11.97
C TRP A 150 -6.10 -4.89 12.18
N LEU A 151 -7.17 -5.07 11.43
CA LEU A 151 -8.09 -6.18 11.52
C LEU A 151 -7.94 -7.03 10.28
N MET A 152 -7.75 -8.34 10.44
CA MET A 152 -7.69 -9.27 9.33
C MET A 152 -8.70 -10.39 9.58
N ASP A 153 -9.46 -10.73 8.53
CA ASP A 153 -10.51 -11.73 8.59
C ASP A 153 -10.50 -12.58 7.31
N GLY A 154 -10.53 -13.90 7.47
CA GLY A 154 -10.98 -14.78 6.41
C GLY A 154 -12.49 -14.68 6.24
N GLU A 155 -13.01 -15.04 5.08
CA GLU A 155 -14.46 -15.16 4.87
C GLU A 155 -14.81 -16.60 4.50
N GLU A 156 -15.74 -17.19 5.25
CA GLU A 156 -16.22 -18.54 5.02
C GLU A 156 -17.75 -18.52 4.98
N ASN A 157 -18.34 -18.91 3.85
CA ASN A 157 -19.79 -18.90 3.64
C ASN A 157 -20.46 -17.55 3.98
N GLY A 158 -19.81 -16.42 3.64
CA GLY A 158 -20.30 -15.07 3.94
C GLY A 158 -20.15 -14.66 5.41
N THR A 159 -19.46 -15.45 6.24
CA THR A 159 -19.19 -15.15 7.64
C THR A 159 -17.72 -14.84 7.85
N LEU A 160 -17.42 -13.69 8.48
CA LEU A 160 -16.05 -13.30 8.79
C LEU A 160 -15.49 -14.16 9.92
N GLN A 161 -14.31 -14.72 9.69
CA GLN A 161 -13.54 -15.51 10.64
C GLN A 161 -12.31 -14.70 11.07
N PRO A 162 -12.19 -14.27 12.33
CA PRO A 162 -11.08 -13.48 12.81
C PRO A 162 -9.75 -14.22 12.64
N PHE A 163 -8.81 -13.60 11.92
CA PHE A 163 -7.43 -14.08 11.75
C PHE A 163 -6.46 -13.24 12.58
N ALA A 164 -6.57 -11.89 12.52
CA ALA A 164 -5.71 -11.01 13.30
C ALA A 164 -6.49 -9.84 13.90
N ARG A 165 -6.05 -9.45 15.10
CA ARG A 165 -6.51 -8.27 15.83
C ARG A 165 -5.29 -7.63 16.47
N VAL A 166 -4.74 -6.62 15.80
CA VAL A 166 -3.51 -5.98 16.24
C VAL A 166 -3.64 -4.47 16.28
N LYS A 167 -2.83 -3.85 17.12
CA LYS A 167 -2.74 -2.41 17.28
C LYS A 167 -1.30 -1.96 16.98
N LEU A 168 -1.18 -0.87 16.23
CA LEU A 168 0.09 -0.20 15.98
C LEU A 168 0.17 1.04 16.87
N THR A 169 1.24 1.13 17.65
CA THR A 169 1.58 2.30 18.46
C THR A 169 2.90 2.89 17.98
N ARG A 170 3.04 4.20 18.03
CA ARG A 170 4.29 4.87 17.65
C ARG A 170 5.47 4.35 18.47
N LYS A 171 6.64 4.21 17.78
CA LYS A 171 7.90 3.79 18.39
C LYS A 171 8.77 4.99 18.70
#